data_3c9bf9993c07c98891276c21043015a0
#
_entry.id   3c9bf9993c07c98891276c21043015a0
#
_cell.length_a   1.000
_cell.length_b   1.000
_cell.length_c   1.000
_cell.angle_alpha   90.00
_cell.angle_beta   90.00
_cell.angle_gamma   90.00
#
_symmetry.space_group_name_H-M   'P 1'
#
loop_
_entity.id
_entity.type
_entity.pdbx_description
1 polymer ?
#
loop_
_entity_poly.entity_id
_entity_poly.type
_entity_poly.pdbx_seq_one_letter_code
_entity_poly.pdbx_strand_id
1 'polypeptide(L)'
;MSLKLVGYRFSPTVQEVLHVIEVSKAPVTLENVEWKDKETRKKLEPKSPTGTFPYLECEEGVLSQSKAIEIYLVEKYKPELLGKDDLEKAQVRQWMDFASFELGDCAQKIVAPIFGHIPYCKESADEANTKLREFMKALDQQVKGKKYAFGEQLTLADISLFRHLKLFFQLVFPKDLREKVFPNVNDWFLRVLNTPETDKVYGKVLLCNQPLKPYIPEKKEEKKEDKKKGEKHKGEKKEEKHEKTENEEKVEKPPKKKNPLDELPESPLVLEVFKRAFLNNKDKEDAMKKFWEIYDPKGYSIWHLEYQNLPTECKVLFRTSNSKGMFLQKCDAVRRYAFAVHGVYGVEDDYKIRGVWMFRGLDVPQEMKDNDLYEYITFRQLDTNKEEDRQLIHDYWTKLNEEDVVEGRKCADVEYFN
;
A
#
# COMPACT_ATOMS: atom_id res chain seq x y z
N MET A 1 -36.86 4.37 -11.45
CA MET A 1 -35.78 5.01 -10.61
C MET A 1 -34.43 4.81 -11.29
N SER A 2 -33.51 5.74 -11.14
CA SER A 2 -32.12 5.52 -11.58
C SER A 2 -31.42 4.54 -10.63
N LEU A 3 -30.62 3.62 -11.16
CA LEU A 3 -29.78 2.73 -10.37
C LEU A 3 -28.73 3.54 -9.59
N LYS A 4 -28.56 3.24 -8.31
CA LYS A 4 -27.62 3.95 -7.45
C LYS A 4 -26.73 2.98 -6.67
N LEU A 5 -25.44 3.01 -6.97
CA LEU A 5 -24.41 2.27 -6.22
C LEU A 5 -23.99 3.10 -5.00
N VAL A 6 -24.02 2.53 -3.81
CA VAL A 6 -23.60 3.19 -2.58
C VAL A 6 -22.35 2.51 -2.04
N GLY A 7 -21.30 3.28 -1.79
CA GLY A 7 -20.06 2.74 -1.25
C GLY A 7 -18.89 3.67 -1.40
N TYR A 8 -17.75 3.29 -0.79
CA TYR A 8 -16.53 4.05 -0.87
C TYR A 8 -15.83 3.82 -2.22
N ARG A 9 -15.72 4.89 -3.04
CA ARG A 9 -15.21 4.84 -4.42
C ARG A 9 -13.89 4.08 -4.59
N PHE A 10 -13.01 4.15 -3.58
CA PHE A 10 -11.69 3.54 -3.66
C PHE A 10 -11.62 2.17 -2.97
N SER A 11 -12.71 1.67 -2.43
CA SER A 11 -12.79 0.29 -1.99
C SER A 11 -12.57 -0.65 -3.19
N PRO A 12 -11.72 -1.68 -3.06
CA PRO A 12 -11.48 -2.63 -4.14
C PRO A 12 -12.74 -3.27 -4.72
N THR A 13 -13.72 -3.57 -3.85
CA THR A 13 -15.02 -4.14 -4.26
C THR A 13 -15.90 -3.15 -4.99
N VAL A 14 -15.90 -1.88 -4.58
CA VAL A 14 -16.63 -0.81 -5.30
C VAL A 14 -15.97 -0.53 -6.65
N GLN A 15 -14.62 -0.50 -6.71
CA GLN A 15 -13.89 -0.32 -7.98
C GLN A 15 -14.19 -1.44 -8.99
N GLU A 16 -14.37 -2.68 -8.54
CA GLU A 16 -14.74 -3.78 -9.41
C GLU A 16 -16.13 -3.57 -10.02
N VAL A 17 -17.12 -3.19 -9.22
CA VAL A 17 -18.46 -2.84 -9.71
C VAL A 17 -18.41 -1.64 -10.64
N LEU A 18 -17.64 -0.59 -10.33
CA LEU A 18 -17.46 0.57 -11.21
C LEU A 18 -16.84 0.18 -12.56
N HIS A 19 -15.92 -0.79 -12.58
CA HIS A 19 -15.34 -1.30 -13.82
C HIS A 19 -16.42 -2.00 -14.67
N VAL A 20 -17.26 -2.80 -14.04
CA VAL A 20 -18.43 -3.41 -14.73
C VAL A 20 -19.38 -2.35 -15.25
N ILE A 21 -19.66 -1.30 -14.49
CA ILE A 21 -20.52 -0.18 -14.93
C ILE A 21 -19.93 0.51 -16.16
N GLU A 22 -18.61 0.79 -16.16
CA GLU A 22 -17.96 1.42 -17.31
C GLU A 22 -17.96 0.52 -18.56
N VAL A 23 -17.72 -0.77 -18.39
CA VAL A 23 -17.74 -1.73 -19.53
C VAL A 23 -19.15 -1.99 -20.05
N SER A 24 -20.13 -2.14 -19.17
CA SER A 24 -21.53 -2.43 -19.54
C SER A 24 -22.32 -1.18 -19.96
N LYS A 25 -21.80 0.02 -19.67
CA LYS A 25 -22.51 1.29 -19.85
C LYS A 25 -23.83 1.35 -19.08
N ALA A 26 -23.92 0.63 -17.97
CA ALA A 26 -25.09 0.66 -17.12
C ALA A 26 -25.33 2.06 -16.55
N PRO A 27 -26.58 2.58 -16.55
CA PRO A 27 -26.90 3.94 -16.08
C PRO A 27 -26.97 4.01 -14.55
N VAL A 28 -25.83 3.77 -13.90
CA VAL A 28 -25.67 3.74 -12.44
C VAL A 28 -24.98 5.01 -11.97
N THR A 29 -25.54 5.67 -10.95
CA THR A 29 -24.89 6.78 -10.25
C THR A 29 -24.20 6.27 -8.99
N LEU A 30 -23.03 6.83 -8.62
CA LEU A 30 -22.33 6.50 -7.38
C LEU A 30 -22.69 7.51 -6.29
N GLU A 31 -23.23 7.04 -5.17
CA GLU A 31 -23.24 7.76 -3.90
C GLU A 31 -21.98 7.40 -3.14
N ASN A 32 -20.98 8.28 -3.17
CA ASN A 32 -19.70 8.03 -2.51
C ASN A 32 -19.83 8.19 -0.99
N VAL A 33 -19.41 7.19 -0.25
CA VAL A 33 -19.42 7.20 1.21
C VAL A 33 -17.97 7.19 1.71
N GLU A 34 -17.53 8.33 2.25
CA GLU A 34 -16.16 8.43 2.74
C GLU A 34 -15.90 7.48 3.90
N TRP A 35 -14.74 6.80 3.86
CA TRP A 35 -14.39 5.80 4.88
C TRP A 35 -14.33 6.37 6.30
N LYS A 36 -13.89 7.62 6.44
CA LYS A 36 -13.78 8.32 7.73
C LYS A 36 -15.13 8.87 8.23
N ASP A 37 -16.13 9.00 7.38
CA ASP A 37 -17.46 9.52 7.73
C ASP A 37 -18.32 8.45 8.42
N LYS A 38 -18.09 8.31 9.72
CA LYS A 38 -18.80 7.35 10.56
C LYS A 38 -20.31 7.63 10.67
N GLU A 39 -20.71 8.89 10.59
CA GLU A 39 -22.12 9.26 10.72
C GLU A 39 -22.93 8.91 9.48
N THR A 40 -22.42 9.25 8.30
CA THR A 40 -23.03 8.84 7.04
C THR A 40 -23.05 7.32 6.90
N ARG A 41 -21.97 6.63 7.25
CA ARG A 41 -21.92 5.16 7.25
C ARG A 41 -22.98 4.56 8.16
N LYS A 42 -23.12 5.02 9.39
CA LYS A 42 -24.13 4.55 10.36
C LYS A 42 -25.57 4.75 9.84
N LYS A 43 -25.82 5.74 9.01
CA LYS A 43 -27.13 5.98 8.38
C LYS A 43 -27.37 5.08 7.18
N LEU A 44 -26.34 4.76 6.40
CA LEU A 44 -26.45 4.05 5.13
C LEU A 44 -26.26 2.53 5.25
N GLU A 45 -25.39 2.06 6.15
CA GLU A 45 -25.14 0.62 6.38
C GLU A 45 -26.44 -0.19 6.64
N PRO A 46 -27.41 0.29 7.44
CA PRO A 46 -28.65 -0.45 7.67
C PRO A 46 -29.57 -0.60 6.45
N LYS A 47 -29.34 0.17 5.38
CA LYS A 47 -30.08 0.00 4.13
C LYS A 47 -29.61 -1.20 3.32
N SER A 48 -28.38 -1.61 3.53
CA SER A 48 -27.82 -2.82 2.91
C SER A 48 -28.39 -4.08 3.59
N PRO A 49 -28.87 -5.08 2.85
CA PRO A 49 -29.32 -6.35 3.41
C PRO A 49 -28.31 -7.07 4.29
N THR A 50 -27.01 -6.82 4.04
CA THR A 50 -25.89 -7.42 4.81
C THR A 50 -25.21 -6.43 5.76
N GLY A 51 -25.68 -5.18 5.84
CA GLY A 51 -25.03 -4.14 6.63
C GLY A 51 -23.65 -3.70 6.13
N THR A 52 -23.33 -3.98 4.86
CA THR A 52 -22.00 -3.73 4.29
C THR A 52 -22.08 -2.97 2.97
N PHE A 53 -20.98 -2.33 2.58
CA PHE A 53 -20.79 -1.73 1.26
C PHE A 53 -19.95 -2.64 0.35
N PRO A 54 -20.16 -2.57 -1.00
CA PRO A 54 -21.18 -1.81 -1.72
C PRO A 54 -22.58 -2.43 -1.64
N TYR A 55 -23.60 -1.59 -1.88
CA TYR A 55 -24.93 -2.05 -2.23
C TYR A 55 -25.50 -1.22 -3.37
N LEU A 56 -26.42 -1.79 -4.14
CA LEU A 56 -27.12 -1.18 -5.26
C LEU A 56 -28.59 -0.97 -4.89
N GLU A 57 -29.07 0.27 -4.96
CA GLU A 57 -30.50 0.60 -4.92
C GLU A 57 -31.08 0.52 -6.35
N CYS A 58 -32.10 -0.27 -6.55
CA CYS A 58 -32.84 -0.42 -7.81
C CYS A 58 -34.35 -0.37 -7.55
N GLU A 59 -35.16 -0.37 -8.61
CA GLU A 59 -36.63 -0.31 -8.48
C GLU A 59 -37.18 -1.52 -7.74
N GLU A 60 -36.57 -2.68 -7.94
CA GLU A 60 -36.99 -3.96 -7.40
C GLU A 60 -36.56 -4.15 -5.92
N GLY A 61 -35.66 -3.27 -5.41
CA GLY A 61 -35.17 -3.36 -4.05
C GLY A 61 -33.69 -2.99 -3.89
N VAL A 62 -33.05 -3.55 -2.87
CA VAL A 62 -31.63 -3.30 -2.58
C VAL A 62 -30.84 -4.60 -2.72
N LEU A 63 -29.77 -4.56 -3.49
CA LEU A 63 -28.87 -5.68 -3.71
C LEU A 63 -27.51 -5.40 -3.09
N SER A 64 -27.02 -6.29 -2.25
CA SER A 64 -25.67 -6.24 -1.67
C SER A 64 -24.77 -7.31 -2.28
N GLN A 65 -23.47 -7.27 -1.94
CA GLN A 65 -22.39 -8.10 -2.48
C GLN A 65 -22.00 -7.74 -3.92
N SER A 66 -20.72 -7.36 -4.11
CA SER A 66 -20.24 -6.88 -5.41
C SER A 66 -20.52 -7.86 -6.55
N LYS A 67 -20.30 -9.17 -6.33
CA LYS A 67 -20.54 -10.18 -7.38
C LYS A 67 -22.00 -10.29 -7.80
N ALA A 68 -22.93 -10.19 -6.85
CA ALA A 68 -24.37 -10.20 -7.17
C ALA A 68 -24.76 -8.93 -7.93
N ILE A 69 -24.23 -7.78 -7.54
CA ILE A 69 -24.44 -6.51 -8.24
C ILE A 69 -23.88 -6.56 -9.66
N GLU A 70 -22.67 -7.08 -9.83
CA GLU A 70 -22.02 -7.23 -11.14
C GLU A 70 -22.83 -8.11 -12.08
N ILE A 71 -23.30 -9.28 -11.62
CA ILE A 71 -24.12 -10.20 -12.40
C ILE A 71 -25.43 -9.53 -12.78
N TYR A 72 -26.14 -8.90 -11.84
CA TYR A 72 -27.41 -8.19 -12.12
C TYR A 72 -27.23 -7.11 -13.18
N LEU A 73 -26.19 -6.30 -13.08
CA LEU A 73 -25.92 -5.22 -14.05
C LEU A 73 -25.61 -5.79 -15.43
N VAL A 74 -24.81 -6.86 -15.49
CA VAL A 74 -24.42 -7.48 -16.76
C VAL A 74 -25.59 -8.19 -17.41
N GLU A 75 -26.38 -8.96 -16.68
CA GLU A 75 -27.58 -9.60 -17.22
C GLU A 75 -28.54 -8.57 -17.85
N LYS A 76 -28.63 -7.39 -17.25
CA LYS A 76 -29.56 -6.35 -17.71
C LYS A 76 -29.02 -5.49 -18.88
N TYR A 77 -27.70 -5.20 -18.89
CA TYR A 77 -27.14 -4.20 -19.80
C TYR A 77 -26.12 -4.72 -20.80
N LYS A 78 -25.44 -5.85 -20.49
CA LYS A 78 -24.39 -6.41 -21.36
C LYS A 78 -24.20 -7.91 -21.13
N PRO A 79 -25.21 -8.75 -21.42
CA PRO A 79 -25.21 -10.18 -21.09
C PRO A 79 -24.08 -10.99 -21.73
N GLU A 80 -23.47 -10.50 -22.81
CA GLU A 80 -22.31 -11.13 -23.43
C GLU A 80 -21.06 -11.20 -22.52
N LEU A 81 -20.99 -10.38 -21.47
CA LEU A 81 -19.92 -10.47 -20.47
C LEU A 81 -20.01 -11.71 -19.59
N LEU A 82 -21.14 -12.40 -19.57
CA LEU A 82 -21.32 -13.68 -18.86
C LEU A 82 -20.81 -14.89 -19.64
N GLY A 83 -20.59 -14.77 -20.94
CA GLY A 83 -20.23 -15.85 -21.84
C GLY A 83 -21.36 -16.20 -22.83
N LYS A 84 -21.01 -16.91 -23.90
CA LYS A 84 -21.87 -17.19 -25.06
C LYS A 84 -22.86 -18.34 -24.85
N ASP A 85 -22.51 -19.30 -24.01
CA ASP A 85 -23.32 -20.50 -23.74
C ASP A 85 -23.27 -20.84 -22.22
N ASP A 86 -24.04 -21.87 -21.82
CA ASP A 86 -24.19 -22.23 -20.41
C ASP A 86 -22.89 -22.71 -19.77
N LEU A 87 -22.05 -23.42 -20.55
CA LEU A 87 -20.75 -23.88 -20.07
C LEU A 87 -19.81 -22.69 -19.85
N GLU A 88 -19.72 -21.80 -20.82
CA GLU A 88 -18.87 -20.61 -20.70
C GLU A 88 -19.35 -19.69 -19.54
N LYS A 89 -20.68 -19.55 -19.37
CA LYS A 89 -21.24 -18.84 -18.20
C LYS A 89 -20.82 -19.45 -16.87
N ALA A 90 -20.86 -20.79 -16.80
CA ALA A 90 -20.37 -21.50 -15.61
C ALA A 90 -18.86 -21.30 -15.38
N GLN A 91 -18.08 -21.34 -16.45
CA GLN A 91 -16.63 -21.11 -16.38
C GLN A 91 -16.29 -19.64 -16.01
N VAL A 92 -17.01 -18.66 -16.51
CA VAL A 92 -16.87 -17.25 -16.09
C VAL A 92 -17.09 -17.15 -14.59
N ARG A 93 -18.16 -17.74 -14.05
CA ARG A 93 -18.42 -17.76 -12.61
C ARG A 93 -17.32 -18.49 -11.83
N GLN A 94 -16.84 -19.62 -12.33
CA GLN A 94 -15.72 -20.37 -11.73
C GLN A 94 -14.49 -19.48 -11.54
N TRP A 95 -14.11 -18.68 -12.55
CA TRP A 95 -12.95 -17.80 -12.45
C TRP A 95 -13.21 -16.55 -11.60
N MET A 96 -14.45 -16.07 -11.52
CA MET A 96 -14.84 -15.03 -10.56
C MET A 96 -14.71 -15.52 -9.10
N ASP A 97 -15.16 -16.75 -8.83
CA ASP A 97 -15.05 -17.37 -7.51
C ASP A 97 -13.59 -17.67 -7.17
N PHE A 98 -12.83 -18.24 -8.11
CA PHE A 98 -11.39 -18.45 -7.97
C PHE A 98 -10.66 -17.15 -7.62
N ALA A 99 -10.96 -16.05 -8.32
CA ALA A 99 -10.36 -14.75 -8.01
C ALA A 99 -10.72 -14.27 -6.59
N SER A 100 -11.98 -14.45 -6.18
CA SER A 100 -12.47 -13.95 -4.89
C SER A 100 -11.95 -14.76 -3.71
N PHE A 101 -11.93 -16.08 -3.82
CA PHE A 101 -11.57 -16.98 -2.72
C PHE A 101 -10.07 -17.29 -2.72
N GLU A 102 -9.53 -17.78 -3.81
CA GLU A 102 -8.15 -18.28 -3.86
C GLU A 102 -7.14 -17.14 -3.94
N LEU A 103 -7.29 -16.21 -4.90
CA LEU A 103 -6.41 -15.04 -4.96
C LEU A 103 -6.68 -14.07 -3.81
N GLY A 104 -7.92 -14.01 -3.34
CA GLY A 104 -8.29 -13.22 -2.15
C GLY A 104 -7.59 -13.70 -0.89
N ASP A 105 -7.55 -15.02 -0.62
CA ASP A 105 -6.81 -15.60 0.51
C ASP A 105 -5.30 -15.33 0.40
N CYS A 106 -4.73 -15.50 -0.79
CA CYS A 106 -3.33 -15.15 -1.03
C CYS A 106 -3.06 -13.66 -0.76
N ALA A 107 -3.94 -12.77 -1.20
CA ALA A 107 -3.80 -11.34 -0.96
C ALA A 107 -3.87 -10.99 0.54
N GLN A 108 -4.75 -11.65 1.28
CA GLN A 108 -4.85 -11.47 2.73
C GLN A 108 -3.55 -11.85 3.45
N LYS A 109 -2.88 -12.92 3.02
CA LYS A 109 -1.67 -13.44 3.66
C LYS A 109 -0.38 -12.76 3.18
N ILE A 110 -0.35 -12.26 1.94
CA ILE A 110 0.86 -11.68 1.33
C ILE A 110 0.79 -10.15 1.29
N VAL A 111 -0.34 -9.59 0.82
CA VAL A 111 -0.47 -8.15 0.56
C VAL A 111 -0.93 -7.37 1.80
N ALA A 112 -1.90 -7.89 2.57
CA ALA A 112 -2.40 -7.18 3.74
C ALA A 112 -1.32 -6.90 4.82
N PRO A 113 -0.32 -7.80 5.05
CA PRO A 113 0.80 -7.50 5.93
C PRO A 113 1.73 -6.38 5.41
N ILE A 114 1.82 -6.15 4.09
CA ILE A 114 2.60 -5.05 3.53
C ILE A 114 2.05 -3.70 4.03
N PHE A 115 0.73 -3.58 4.14
CA PHE A 115 0.06 -2.39 4.66
C PHE A 115 -0.10 -2.37 6.19
N GLY A 116 0.38 -3.39 6.89
CA GLY A 116 0.20 -3.52 8.35
C GLY A 116 -1.25 -3.77 8.78
N HIS A 117 -2.14 -4.15 7.86
CA HIS A 117 -3.54 -4.44 8.19
C HIS A 117 -3.70 -5.69 9.04
N ILE A 118 -2.78 -6.64 8.88
CA ILE A 118 -2.66 -7.83 9.73
C ILE A 118 -1.19 -8.08 10.06
N PRO A 119 -0.87 -8.73 11.19
CA PRO A 119 0.49 -9.13 11.52
C PRO A 119 1.07 -10.07 10.46
N TYR A 120 2.34 -9.89 10.12
CA TYR A 120 3.05 -10.80 9.22
C TYR A 120 3.34 -12.14 9.90
N CYS A 121 2.94 -13.22 9.26
CA CYS A 121 3.26 -14.59 9.63
C CYS A 121 4.02 -15.25 8.47
N LYS A 122 5.28 -15.59 8.70
CA LYS A 122 6.16 -16.10 7.64
C LYS A 122 5.65 -17.43 7.05
N GLU A 123 5.24 -18.37 7.90
CA GLU A 123 4.77 -19.69 7.48
C GLU A 123 3.53 -19.56 6.59
N SER A 124 2.57 -18.74 7.00
CA SER A 124 1.33 -18.48 6.25
C SER A 124 1.61 -17.77 4.92
N ALA A 125 2.56 -16.84 4.90
CA ALA A 125 2.96 -16.15 3.68
C ALA A 125 3.71 -17.07 2.71
N ASP A 126 4.59 -17.94 3.19
CA ASP A 126 5.34 -18.90 2.37
C ASP A 126 4.38 -19.93 1.74
N GLU A 127 3.40 -20.43 2.50
CA GLU A 127 2.33 -21.32 1.98
C GLU A 127 1.50 -20.59 0.89
N ALA A 128 1.06 -19.37 1.17
CA ALA A 128 0.29 -18.57 0.22
C ALA A 128 1.09 -18.24 -1.05
N ASN A 129 2.39 -17.96 -0.95
CA ASN A 129 3.26 -17.74 -2.10
C ASN A 129 3.40 -19.00 -2.97
N THR A 130 3.45 -20.17 -2.34
CA THR A 130 3.50 -21.45 -3.07
C THR A 130 2.21 -21.66 -3.87
N LYS A 131 1.05 -21.52 -3.22
CA LYS A 131 -0.27 -21.60 -3.88
C LYS A 131 -0.42 -20.57 -4.99
N LEU A 132 -0.03 -19.32 -4.71
CA LEU A 132 -0.11 -18.22 -5.69
C LEU A 132 0.69 -18.54 -6.96
N ARG A 133 1.87 -19.15 -6.85
CA ARG A 133 2.65 -19.57 -8.03
C ARG A 133 1.96 -20.65 -8.85
N GLU A 134 1.29 -21.59 -8.21
CA GLU A 134 0.50 -22.63 -8.89
C GLU A 134 -0.70 -21.99 -9.59
N PHE A 135 -1.41 -21.10 -8.93
CA PHE A 135 -2.54 -20.36 -9.49
C PHE A 135 -2.13 -19.51 -10.69
N MET A 136 -0.99 -18.82 -10.59
CA MET A 136 -0.47 -18.04 -11.71
C MET A 136 -0.09 -18.90 -12.91
N LYS A 137 0.45 -20.11 -12.72
CA LYS A 137 0.71 -21.06 -13.81
C LYS A 137 -0.59 -21.54 -14.47
N ALA A 138 -1.60 -21.86 -13.67
CA ALA A 138 -2.90 -22.28 -14.20
C ALA A 138 -3.54 -21.15 -15.02
N LEU A 139 -3.50 -19.92 -14.51
CA LEU A 139 -4.03 -18.75 -15.22
C LEU A 139 -3.22 -18.46 -16.50
N ASP A 140 -1.90 -18.62 -16.46
CA ASP A 140 -1.04 -18.40 -17.64
C ASP A 140 -1.39 -19.37 -18.79
N GLN A 141 -1.75 -20.62 -18.47
CA GLN A 141 -2.26 -21.56 -19.45
C GLN A 141 -3.67 -21.19 -19.93
N GLN A 142 -4.55 -20.71 -19.03
CA GLN A 142 -5.92 -20.31 -19.38
C GLN A 142 -5.96 -19.20 -20.42
N VAL A 143 -5.10 -18.17 -20.27
CA VAL A 143 -5.09 -17.00 -21.15
C VAL A 143 -4.16 -17.16 -22.36
N LYS A 144 -3.38 -18.25 -22.44
CA LYS A 144 -2.40 -18.49 -23.51
C LYS A 144 -3.06 -18.51 -24.88
N GLY A 145 -2.56 -17.67 -25.79
CA GLY A 145 -3.05 -17.58 -27.15
C GLY A 145 -4.43 -16.95 -27.31
N LYS A 146 -4.97 -16.37 -26.24
CA LYS A 146 -6.26 -15.68 -26.22
C LYS A 146 -6.07 -14.19 -25.96
N LYS A 147 -7.02 -13.39 -26.43
CA LYS A 147 -7.05 -11.96 -26.13
C LYS A 147 -7.52 -11.71 -24.69
N TYR A 148 -8.54 -12.43 -24.25
CA TYR A 148 -9.10 -12.45 -22.90
C TYR A 148 -9.24 -13.88 -22.39
N ALA A 149 -9.68 -14.08 -21.15
CA ALA A 149 -9.72 -15.40 -20.51
C ALA A 149 -10.51 -16.47 -21.30
N PHE A 150 -11.54 -16.05 -22.06
CA PHE A 150 -12.39 -16.94 -22.85
C PHE A 150 -12.39 -16.67 -24.35
N GLY A 151 -11.39 -15.98 -24.90
CA GLY A 151 -11.24 -15.74 -26.34
C GLY A 151 -11.10 -14.28 -26.68
N GLU A 152 -11.88 -13.79 -27.68
CA GLU A 152 -11.75 -12.44 -28.21
C GLU A 152 -12.51 -11.38 -27.43
N GLN A 153 -13.49 -11.79 -26.62
CA GLN A 153 -14.35 -10.88 -25.87
C GLN A 153 -14.00 -10.85 -24.39
N LEU A 154 -14.03 -9.63 -23.81
CA LEU A 154 -13.91 -9.43 -22.38
C LEU A 154 -15.12 -10.07 -21.66
N THR A 155 -14.87 -10.68 -20.51
CA THR A 155 -15.90 -11.26 -19.64
C THR A 155 -15.79 -10.74 -18.22
N LEU A 156 -16.77 -11.03 -17.36
CA LEU A 156 -16.69 -10.73 -15.92
C LEU A 156 -15.51 -11.42 -15.25
N ALA A 157 -15.08 -12.59 -15.76
CA ALA A 157 -13.89 -13.27 -15.27
C ALA A 157 -12.63 -12.40 -15.41
N ASP A 158 -12.47 -11.73 -16.56
CA ASP A 158 -11.33 -10.84 -16.80
C ASP A 158 -11.31 -9.64 -15.83
N ILE A 159 -12.47 -9.04 -15.60
CA ILE A 159 -12.62 -7.91 -14.67
C ILE A 159 -12.27 -8.34 -13.25
N SER A 160 -12.79 -9.48 -12.82
CA SER A 160 -12.56 -10.01 -11.49
C SER A 160 -11.11 -10.43 -11.26
N LEU A 161 -10.52 -11.17 -12.19
CA LEU A 161 -9.11 -11.57 -12.15
C LEU A 161 -8.19 -10.35 -12.14
N PHE A 162 -8.44 -9.36 -13.01
CA PHE A 162 -7.65 -8.14 -13.06
C PHE A 162 -7.66 -7.40 -11.71
N ARG A 163 -8.83 -7.20 -11.12
CA ARG A 163 -8.97 -6.52 -9.83
C ARG A 163 -8.17 -7.22 -8.73
N HIS A 164 -8.25 -8.55 -8.64
CA HIS A 164 -7.55 -9.31 -7.59
C HIS A 164 -6.04 -9.37 -7.84
N LEU A 165 -5.59 -9.45 -9.08
CA LEU A 165 -4.18 -9.47 -9.43
C LEU A 165 -3.53 -8.10 -9.37
N LYS A 166 -4.28 -7.00 -9.47
CA LYS A 166 -3.75 -5.63 -9.51
C LYS A 166 -2.75 -5.36 -8.39
N LEU A 167 -3.07 -5.70 -7.14
CA LEU A 167 -2.17 -5.47 -6.01
C LEU A 167 -0.90 -6.34 -6.07
N PHE A 168 -0.99 -7.57 -6.56
CA PHE A 168 0.21 -8.40 -6.76
C PHE A 168 1.12 -7.82 -7.83
N PHE A 169 0.56 -7.31 -8.92
CA PHE A 169 1.31 -6.64 -9.99
C PHE A 169 1.92 -5.31 -9.55
N GLN A 170 1.31 -4.62 -8.60
CA GLN A 170 1.82 -3.36 -8.05
C GLN A 170 2.88 -3.56 -6.96
N LEU A 171 2.81 -4.63 -6.16
CA LEU A 171 3.53 -4.73 -4.90
C LEU A 171 4.42 -5.96 -4.79
N VAL A 172 4.12 -7.06 -5.52
CA VAL A 172 4.71 -8.38 -5.27
C VAL A 172 5.45 -8.93 -6.48
N PHE A 173 4.94 -8.73 -7.70
CA PHE A 173 5.50 -9.33 -8.91
C PHE A 173 6.40 -8.35 -9.66
N PRO A 174 7.74 -8.44 -9.53
CA PRO A 174 8.66 -7.60 -10.28
C PRO A 174 8.62 -7.93 -11.77
N LYS A 175 9.11 -7.01 -12.60
CA LYS A 175 9.08 -7.09 -14.06
C LYS A 175 9.61 -8.43 -14.59
N ASP A 176 10.81 -8.85 -14.13
CA ASP A 176 11.43 -10.10 -14.57
C ASP A 176 10.56 -11.34 -14.30
N LEU A 177 9.89 -11.38 -13.14
CA LEU A 177 9.00 -12.49 -12.80
C LEU A 177 7.79 -12.52 -13.73
N ARG A 178 7.17 -11.38 -13.98
CA ARG A 178 5.99 -11.26 -14.84
C ARG A 178 6.30 -11.66 -16.29
N GLU A 179 7.41 -11.16 -16.84
CA GLU A 179 7.77 -11.36 -18.24
C GLU A 179 8.36 -12.77 -18.52
N LYS A 180 9.08 -13.34 -17.55
CA LYS A 180 9.79 -14.63 -17.75
C LYS A 180 9.01 -15.85 -17.25
N VAL A 181 8.19 -15.68 -16.20
CA VAL A 181 7.50 -16.80 -15.55
C VAL A 181 6.01 -16.86 -15.90
N PHE A 182 5.37 -15.71 -16.10
CA PHE A 182 3.93 -15.61 -16.43
C PHE A 182 3.69 -14.70 -17.65
N PRO A 183 4.35 -14.94 -18.80
CA PRO A 183 4.30 -14.02 -19.93
C PRO A 183 2.88 -13.80 -20.46
N ASN A 184 2.07 -14.87 -20.54
CA ASN A 184 0.71 -14.77 -21.07
C ASN A 184 -0.22 -13.99 -20.11
N VAL A 185 -0.08 -14.21 -18.81
CA VAL A 185 -0.82 -13.40 -17.80
C VAL A 185 -0.37 -11.97 -17.83
N ASN A 186 0.94 -11.69 -17.95
CA ASN A 186 1.45 -10.33 -18.05
C ASN A 186 0.84 -9.59 -19.25
N ASP A 187 0.86 -10.22 -20.44
CA ASP A 187 0.31 -9.61 -21.64
C ASP A 187 -1.21 -9.40 -21.56
N TRP A 188 -1.93 -10.40 -21.01
CA TRP A 188 -3.35 -10.29 -20.75
C TRP A 188 -3.66 -9.17 -19.75
N PHE A 189 -2.92 -9.11 -18.62
CA PHE A 189 -3.09 -8.08 -17.60
C PHE A 189 -2.86 -6.67 -18.15
N LEU A 190 -1.78 -6.47 -18.90
CA LEU A 190 -1.48 -5.18 -19.55
C LEU A 190 -2.54 -4.80 -20.57
N ARG A 191 -3.13 -5.76 -21.27
CA ARG A 191 -4.21 -5.51 -22.22
C ARG A 191 -5.47 -5.00 -21.51
N VAL A 192 -5.87 -5.62 -20.41
CA VAL A 192 -7.00 -5.15 -19.58
C VAL A 192 -6.69 -3.80 -18.95
N LEU A 193 -5.47 -3.65 -18.43
CA LEU A 193 -5.02 -2.39 -17.79
C LEU A 193 -5.12 -1.19 -18.73
N ASN A 194 -4.76 -1.37 -20.00
CA ASN A 194 -4.70 -0.28 -20.99
C ASN A 194 -6.07 -0.02 -21.68
N THR A 195 -7.17 -0.57 -21.19
CA THR A 195 -8.51 -0.21 -21.70
C THR A 195 -8.96 1.14 -21.12
N PRO A 196 -9.69 1.96 -21.89
CA PRO A 196 -10.22 3.24 -21.39
C PRO A 196 -11.10 3.10 -20.15
N GLU A 197 -11.86 2.02 -20.08
CA GLU A 197 -12.74 1.70 -18.95
C GLU A 197 -11.94 1.43 -17.66
N THR A 198 -10.83 0.72 -17.78
CA THR A 198 -9.92 0.46 -16.66
C THR A 198 -9.24 1.74 -16.19
N ASP A 199 -8.72 2.56 -17.10
CA ASP A 199 -8.09 3.83 -16.77
C ASP A 199 -9.05 4.79 -16.05
N LYS A 200 -10.30 4.87 -16.50
CA LYS A 200 -11.33 5.71 -15.88
C LYS A 200 -11.62 5.32 -14.42
N VAL A 201 -11.53 4.04 -14.08
CA VAL A 201 -11.83 3.54 -12.73
C VAL A 201 -10.61 3.56 -11.81
N TYR A 202 -9.49 3.04 -12.30
CA TYR A 202 -8.30 2.83 -11.48
C TYR A 202 -7.25 3.93 -11.64
N GLY A 203 -7.30 4.70 -12.75
CA GLY A 203 -6.26 5.66 -13.12
C GLY A 203 -4.93 4.97 -13.42
N LYS A 204 -3.84 5.71 -13.32
CA LYS A 204 -2.51 5.17 -13.54
C LYS A 204 -2.15 4.11 -12.50
N VAL A 205 -1.89 2.89 -12.95
CA VAL A 205 -1.45 1.77 -12.12
C VAL A 205 0.05 1.60 -12.31
N LEU A 206 0.83 1.89 -11.28
CA LEU A 206 2.28 1.66 -11.28
C LEU A 206 2.57 0.20 -10.99
N LEU A 207 3.33 -0.45 -11.87
CA LEU A 207 3.68 -1.85 -11.72
C LEU A 207 4.95 -2.02 -10.89
N CYS A 208 5.03 -3.15 -10.17
CA CYS A 208 6.14 -3.48 -9.29
C CYS A 208 7.44 -3.71 -10.08
N ASN A 209 8.51 -3.05 -9.68
CA ASN A 209 9.87 -3.35 -10.11
C ASN A 209 10.62 -4.14 -9.04
N GLN A 210 10.40 -3.80 -7.76
CA GLN A 210 10.94 -4.53 -6.61
C GLN A 210 9.81 -4.89 -5.64
N PRO A 211 9.71 -6.16 -5.17
CA PRO A 211 8.68 -6.58 -4.24
C PRO A 211 8.75 -5.80 -2.93
N LEU A 212 7.62 -5.31 -2.45
CA LEU A 212 7.52 -4.71 -1.14
C LEU A 212 7.58 -5.78 -0.04
N LYS A 213 8.22 -5.42 1.07
CA LYS A 213 8.30 -6.28 2.25
C LYS A 213 7.08 -6.06 3.16
N PRO A 214 6.67 -7.08 3.93
CA PRO A 214 5.64 -6.91 4.94
C PRO A 214 6.08 -5.92 6.02
N TYR A 215 5.13 -5.15 6.55
CA TYR A 215 5.35 -4.29 7.70
C TYR A 215 5.51 -5.15 8.94
N ILE A 216 6.67 -5.07 9.59
CA ILE A 216 6.96 -5.73 10.87
C ILE A 216 7.16 -4.62 11.90
N PRO A 217 6.19 -4.41 12.82
CA PRO A 217 6.37 -3.40 13.87
C PRO A 217 7.57 -3.78 14.75
N GLU A 218 8.43 -2.80 15.03
CA GLU A 218 9.53 -3.01 15.98
C GLU A 218 8.98 -3.46 17.34
N LYS A 219 9.49 -4.56 17.87
CA LYS A 219 9.15 -5.00 19.23
C LYS A 219 9.63 -3.92 20.21
N LYS A 220 8.70 -3.22 20.84
CA LYS A 220 9.01 -2.46 22.05
C LYS A 220 9.51 -3.49 23.10
N GLU A 221 10.78 -3.45 23.45
CA GLU A 221 11.27 -4.18 24.60
C GLU A 221 10.53 -3.65 25.85
N GLU A 222 9.58 -4.41 26.33
CA GLU A 222 9.04 -4.20 27.66
C GLU A 222 10.18 -4.38 28.67
N LYS A 223 10.66 -3.27 29.26
CA LYS A 223 11.51 -3.31 30.43
C LYS A 223 10.74 -4.06 31.53
N LYS A 224 11.13 -5.30 31.77
CA LYS A 224 10.76 -6.02 32.98
C LYS A 224 11.32 -5.23 34.16
N GLU A 225 10.48 -4.48 34.86
CA GLU A 225 10.78 -3.99 36.19
C GLU A 225 10.95 -5.20 37.12
N ASP A 226 12.19 -5.40 37.56
CA ASP A 226 12.55 -6.32 38.65
C ASP A 226 11.81 -5.91 39.94
N LYS A 227 10.68 -6.53 40.21
CA LYS A 227 10.16 -6.62 41.58
C LYS A 227 10.74 -7.84 42.26
N LYS A 228 11.90 -7.63 42.90
CA LYS A 228 12.35 -8.49 44.00
C LYS A 228 11.34 -8.41 45.14
N LYS A 229 10.65 -9.50 45.41
CA LYS A 229 10.28 -9.93 46.78
C LYS A 229 10.06 -11.44 46.76
N GLY A 230 10.77 -12.07 47.62
CA GLY A 230 10.97 -13.48 47.79
C GLY A 230 9.77 -14.23 48.35
N GLU A 231 9.80 -15.50 48.13
CA GLU A 231 9.78 -16.52 49.23
C GLU A 231 9.84 -17.92 48.64
N LYS A 232 10.55 -18.75 49.35
CA LYS A 232 10.85 -20.15 49.10
C LYS A 232 9.62 -21.03 49.07
N HIS A 233 9.56 -22.04 48.18
CA HIS A 233 9.29 -23.42 48.63
C HIS A 233 9.78 -24.45 47.62
N LYS A 234 10.37 -25.50 48.14
CA LYS A 234 10.95 -26.70 47.51
C LYS A 234 9.87 -27.61 46.89
N GLY A 235 10.25 -28.33 45.85
CA GLY A 235 9.51 -29.53 45.40
C GLY A 235 10.23 -30.17 44.20
N GLU A 236 10.94 -31.26 44.50
CA GLU A 236 11.70 -32.12 43.58
C GLU A 236 10.86 -32.96 42.63
N LYS A 237 11.48 -33.37 41.52
CA LYS A 237 11.35 -34.62 40.71
C LYS A 237 10.81 -34.32 39.28
N LYS A 238 11.31 -34.86 38.22
CA LYS A 238 12.32 -35.93 37.90
C LYS A 238 12.69 -35.72 36.41
N GLU A 239 13.91 -36.07 36.07
CA GLU A 239 14.47 -36.20 34.73
C GLU A 239 13.75 -37.25 33.89
N GLU A 240 13.59 -36.96 32.58
CA GLU A 240 13.68 -38.00 31.55
C GLU A 240 14.41 -37.42 30.32
N LYS A 241 15.55 -38.02 30.03
CA LYS A 241 16.39 -37.80 28.85
C LYS A 241 15.76 -38.45 27.64
N HIS A 242 15.69 -37.71 26.53
CA HIS A 242 15.78 -38.29 25.20
C HIS A 242 16.78 -37.51 24.36
N GLU A 243 17.92 -38.12 24.15
CA GLU A 243 18.89 -37.77 23.10
C GLU A 243 18.26 -38.00 21.74
N LYS A 244 18.32 -36.97 20.88
CA LYS A 244 18.32 -37.13 19.41
C LYS A 244 19.36 -36.18 18.83
N THR A 245 20.34 -36.82 18.22
CA THR A 245 21.44 -36.34 17.42
C THR A 245 21.05 -35.24 16.44
N GLU A 246 21.66 -34.08 16.62
CA GLU A 246 21.70 -33.00 15.63
C GLU A 246 22.98 -33.13 14.81
N ASN A 247 22.80 -33.21 13.50
CA ASN A 247 23.78 -32.79 12.52
C ASN A 247 23.12 -31.64 11.73
N GLU A 248 23.29 -30.42 12.19
CA GLU A 248 23.05 -29.22 11.38
C GLU A 248 24.40 -28.68 10.90
N GLU A 249 24.61 -28.82 9.60
CA GLU A 249 25.67 -28.10 8.89
C GLU A 249 25.36 -26.59 8.99
N LYS A 250 26.21 -25.87 9.70
CA LYS A 250 26.22 -24.40 9.70
C LYS A 250 26.64 -23.92 8.32
N VAL A 251 25.65 -23.54 7.48
CA VAL A 251 25.91 -22.71 6.31
C VAL A 251 26.20 -21.29 6.81
N GLU A 252 27.47 -20.90 6.78
CA GLU A 252 27.90 -19.52 7.02
C GLU A 252 27.24 -18.60 6.00
N LYS A 253 26.39 -17.70 6.49
CA LYS A 253 25.85 -16.62 5.66
C LYS A 253 27.00 -15.69 5.25
N PRO A 254 27.10 -15.29 3.96
CA PRO A 254 28.14 -14.35 3.53
C PRO A 254 28.04 -13.05 4.35
N PRO A 255 29.18 -12.41 4.70
CA PRO A 255 29.19 -11.20 5.50
C PRO A 255 28.35 -10.11 4.82
N LYS A 256 27.37 -9.55 5.53
CA LYS A 256 26.58 -8.41 5.05
C LYS A 256 27.57 -7.28 4.73
N LYS A 257 27.56 -6.78 3.49
CA LYS A 257 28.31 -5.58 3.11
C LYS A 257 27.89 -4.46 4.06
N LYS A 258 28.85 -3.86 4.75
CA LYS A 258 28.58 -2.68 5.60
C LYS A 258 28.08 -1.55 4.71
N ASN A 259 27.06 -0.82 5.17
CA ASN A 259 26.58 0.34 4.45
C ASN A 259 27.63 1.45 4.55
N PRO A 260 27.97 2.16 3.45
CA PRO A 260 28.91 3.28 3.49
C PRO A 260 28.52 4.38 4.49
N LEU A 261 27.21 4.52 4.82
CA LEU A 261 26.74 5.48 5.81
C LEU A 261 27.08 5.09 7.26
N ASP A 262 27.35 3.80 7.52
CA ASP A 262 27.84 3.33 8.84
C ASP A 262 29.34 3.65 9.05
N GLU A 263 30.08 3.96 7.98
CA GLU A 263 31.50 4.27 8.02
C GLU A 263 31.79 5.78 8.15
N LEU A 264 30.73 6.62 8.12
CA LEU A 264 30.85 8.06 8.31
C LEU A 264 31.32 8.40 9.74
N PRO A 265 32.12 9.48 9.94
CA PRO A 265 32.58 9.92 11.24
C PRO A 265 31.42 10.06 12.24
N GLU A 266 31.68 9.78 13.52
CA GLU A 266 30.69 9.98 14.56
C GLU A 266 30.17 11.42 14.60
N SER A 267 28.87 11.56 14.84
CA SER A 267 28.20 12.85 14.93
C SER A 267 27.59 13.02 16.33
N PRO A 268 27.59 14.25 16.89
CA PRO A 268 26.88 14.54 18.15
C PRO A 268 25.37 14.26 18.03
N LEU A 269 24.79 14.39 16.82
CA LEU A 269 23.41 14.02 16.58
C LEU A 269 23.30 12.50 16.33
N VAL A 270 22.82 11.77 17.32
CA VAL A 270 22.50 10.34 17.19
C VAL A 270 21.04 10.24 16.71
N LEU A 271 20.86 9.86 15.44
CA LEU A 271 19.57 9.92 14.75
C LEU A 271 18.43 9.20 15.50
N GLU A 272 18.66 8.00 16.02
CA GLU A 272 17.66 7.22 16.76
C GLU A 272 17.24 7.91 18.09
N VAL A 273 18.20 8.54 18.78
CA VAL A 273 17.91 9.30 20.00
C VAL A 273 17.10 10.54 19.67
N PHE A 274 17.47 11.26 18.60
CA PHE A 274 16.75 12.41 18.11
C PHE A 274 15.31 12.06 17.71
N LYS A 275 15.11 11.05 16.86
CA LYS A 275 13.77 10.60 16.45
C LYS A 275 12.87 10.35 17.65
N ARG A 276 13.36 9.59 18.62
CA ARG A 276 12.59 9.27 19.85
C ARG A 276 12.25 10.51 20.65
N ALA A 277 13.22 11.41 20.84
CA ALA A 277 13.03 12.64 21.59
C ALA A 277 12.04 13.58 20.89
N PHE A 278 12.17 13.75 19.57
CA PHE A 278 11.32 14.61 18.76
C PHE A 278 9.87 14.10 18.69
N LEU A 279 9.67 12.82 18.44
CA LEU A 279 8.34 12.23 18.31
C LEU A 279 7.57 12.22 19.62
N ASN A 280 8.23 11.94 20.74
CA ASN A 280 7.61 11.89 22.06
C ASN A 280 7.39 13.29 22.69
N ASN A 281 7.99 14.34 22.14
CA ASN A 281 7.77 15.69 22.62
C ASN A 281 6.42 16.24 22.11
N LYS A 282 5.53 16.59 23.04
CA LYS A 282 4.22 17.16 22.69
C LYS A 282 4.34 18.61 22.22
N ASP A 283 5.33 19.34 22.71
CA ASP A 283 5.65 20.70 22.28
C ASP A 283 6.68 20.64 21.14
N LYS A 284 6.21 20.81 19.90
CA LYS A 284 7.05 20.75 18.72
C LYS A 284 7.99 21.95 18.59
N GLU A 285 7.64 23.08 19.18
CA GLU A 285 8.51 24.27 19.25
C GLU A 285 9.74 23.99 20.14
N ASP A 286 9.53 23.39 21.31
CA ASP A 286 10.62 22.95 22.18
C ASP A 286 11.47 21.84 21.50
N ALA A 287 10.82 20.93 20.79
CA ALA A 287 11.53 19.88 20.04
C ALA A 287 12.45 20.48 18.96
N MET A 288 11.99 21.51 18.23
CA MET A 288 12.77 22.19 17.20
C MET A 288 13.95 22.98 17.81
N LYS A 289 13.76 23.64 18.96
CA LYS A 289 14.88 24.32 19.66
C LYS A 289 15.97 23.32 20.02
N LYS A 290 15.60 22.20 20.63
CA LYS A 290 16.53 21.12 20.99
C LYS A 290 17.20 20.50 19.78
N PHE A 291 16.49 20.37 18.66
CA PHE A 291 17.06 19.91 17.41
C PHE A 291 18.21 20.81 16.94
N TRP A 292 17.99 22.13 16.92
CA TRP A 292 19.01 23.06 16.46
C TRP A 292 20.25 23.12 17.38
N GLU A 293 20.11 22.79 18.67
CA GLU A 293 21.25 22.68 19.61
C GLU A 293 22.19 21.51 19.28
N ILE A 294 21.65 20.42 18.71
CA ILE A 294 22.42 19.19 18.43
C ILE A 294 22.66 18.95 16.95
N TYR A 295 22.07 19.76 16.05
CA TYR A 295 22.20 19.56 14.61
C TYR A 295 23.66 19.70 14.16
N ASP A 296 24.11 18.70 13.40
CA ASP A 296 25.46 18.62 12.86
C ASP A 296 25.45 18.72 11.32
N PRO A 297 25.75 19.91 10.75
CA PRO A 297 25.75 20.11 9.31
C PRO A 297 26.90 19.39 8.58
N LYS A 298 27.86 18.80 9.30
CA LYS A 298 28.93 17.98 8.70
C LYS A 298 28.54 16.50 8.67
N GLY A 299 27.62 16.09 9.51
CA GLY A 299 27.16 14.71 9.60
C GLY A 299 25.83 14.45 8.90
N TYR A 300 25.04 15.50 8.66
CA TYR A 300 23.67 15.40 8.13
C TYR A 300 23.40 16.51 7.11
N SER A 301 22.53 16.19 6.15
CA SER A 301 21.98 17.13 5.19
C SER A 301 20.45 17.11 5.22
N ILE A 302 19.83 18.27 4.94
CA ILE A 302 18.37 18.41 4.92
C ILE A 302 17.93 18.78 3.51
N TRP A 303 16.88 18.14 3.05
CA TRP A 303 16.39 18.24 1.68
C TRP A 303 14.87 18.43 1.64
N HIS A 304 14.42 19.31 0.77
CA HIS A 304 13.01 19.40 0.39
C HIS A 304 12.78 18.50 -0.82
N LEU A 305 11.78 17.63 -0.71
CA LEU A 305 11.37 16.69 -1.75
C LEU A 305 9.99 17.07 -2.27
N GLU A 306 9.84 17.13 -3.59
CA GLU A 306 8.55 17.31 -4.26
C GLU A 306 8.36 16.29 -5.37
N TYR A 307 7.23 15.58 -5.36
CA TYR A 307 6.83 14.68 -6.43
C TYR A 307 6.35 15.46 -7.65
N GLN A 308 6.93 15.15 -8.81
CA GLN A 308 6.57 15.74 -10.10
C GLN A 308 5.34 15.02 -10.66
N ASN A 309 4.16 15.47 -10.27
CA ASN A 309 2.91 14.87 -10.67
C ASN A 309 2.53 15.21 -12.12
N LEU A 310 1.98 14.23 -12.84
CA LEU A 310 1.36 14.48 -14.15
C LEU A 310 0.04 15.29 -13.96
N PRO A 311 -0.45 15.96 -15.02
CA PRO A 311 -1.68 16.78 -14.94
C PRO A 311 -2.93 16.02 -14.47
N THR A 312 -2.95 14.70 -14.65
CA THR A 312 -4.06 13.82 -14.22
C THR A 312 -3.89 13.24 -12.83
N GLU A 313 -2.73 13.44 -12.19
CA GLU A 313 -2.40 12.94 -10.85
C GLU A 313 -2.72 13.98 -9.78
N CYS A 314 -2.68 13.55 -8.53
CA CYS A 314 -2.84 14.40 -7.36
C CYS A 314 -4.15 15.22 -7.34
N LYS A 315 -5.23 14.69 -7.93
CA LYS A 315 -6.55 15.31 -7.96
C LYS A 315 -7.43 14.92 -6.77
N VAL A 316 -7.26 13.70 -6.27
CA VAL A 316 -8.10 13.10 -5.23
C VAL A 316 -7.23 12.71 -4.05
N LEU A 317 -7.57 13.15 -2.84
CA LEU A 317 -6.78 12.94 -1.63
C LEU A 317 -6.36 11.48 -1.44
N PHE A 318 -7.30 10.55 -1.48
CA PHE A 318 -7.01 9.14 -1.24
C PHE A 318 -5.99 8.54 -2.23
N ARG A 319 -6.11 8.89 -3.52
CA ARG A 319 -5.14 8.42 -4.54
C ARG A 319 -3.77 9.00 -4.28
N THR A 320 -3.73 10.27 -3.94
CA THR A 320 -2.51 11.00 -3.63
C THR A 320 -1.85 10.45 -2.37
N SER A 321 -2.64 10.17 -1.32
CA SER A 321 -2.18 9.52 -0.08
C SER A 321 -1.62 8.11 -0.32
N ASN A 322 -2.28 7.33 -1.18
CA ASN A 322 -1.74 6.01 -1.56
C ASN A 322 -0.41 6.12 -2.30
N SER A 323 -0.27 7.09 -3.21
CA SER A 323 1.00 7.33 -3.93
C SER A 323 2.09 7.76 -2.95
N LYS A 324 1.77 8.65 -1.98
CA LYS A 324 2.67 9.02 -0.87
C LYS A 324 3.07 7.78 -0.06
N GLY A 325 2.11 6.97 0.39
CA GLY A 325 2.37 5.76 1.18
C GLY A 325 3.24 4.75 0.44
N MET A 326 3.01 4.53 -0.85
CA MET A 326 3.86 3.67 -1.69
C MET A 326 5.30 4.20 -1.78
N PHE A 327 5.47 5.51 -1.93
CA PHE A 327 6.80 6.13 -1.93
C PHE A 327 7.51 5.91 -0.59
N LEU A 328 6.86 6.19 0.53
CA LEU A 328 7.44 6.01 1.87
C LEU A 328 7.82 4.54 2.15
N GLN A 329 7.01 3.58 1.72
CA GLN A 329 7.34 2.15 1.83
C GLN A 329 8.58 1.77 1.01
N LYS A 330 8.73 2.32 -0.20
CA LYS A 330 9.91 2.09 -1.03
C LYS A 330 11.17 2.75 -0.45
N CYS A 331 11.03 3.73 0.42
CA CYS A 331 12.12 4.37 1.15
C CYS A 331 12.57 3.60 2.41
N ASP A 332 12.01 2.43 2.70
CA ASP A 332 12.31 1.67 3.92
C ASP A 332 13.82 1.37 4.09
N ALA A 333 14.54 1.18 3.00
CA ALA A 333 15.98 0.93 3.02
C ALA A 333 16.81 2.08 3.64
N VAL A 334 16.33 3.33 3.56
CA VAL A 334 16.98 4.51 4.14
C VAL A 334 16.46 4.86 5.52
N ARG A 335 15.45 4.17 6.04
CA ARG A 335 14.79 4.46 7.32
C ARG A 335 15.79 4.63 8.48
N ARG A 336 16.79 3.77 8.58
CA ARG A 336 17.83 3.84 9.59
C ARG A 336 18.69 5.11 9.51
N TYR A 337 18.78 5.73 8.34
CA TYR A 337 19.66 6.86 8.03
C TYR A 337 18.91 8.15 7.74
N ALA A 338 17.59 8.15 7.87
CA ALA A 338 16.75 9.30 7.55
C ALA A 338 15.72 9.60 8.64
N PHE A 339 15.33 10.87 8.75
CA PHE A 339 14.13 11.35 9.43
C PHE A 339 13.42 12.33 8.51
N ALA A 340 12.11 12.23 8.43
CA ALA A 340 11.35 13.16 7.60
C ALA A 340 9.94 13.42 8.13
N VAL A 341 9.37 14.53 7.66
CA VAL A 341 7.93 14.72 7.55
C VAL A 341 7.60 14.77 6.06
N HIS A 342 6.70 13.91 5.63
CA HIS A 342 6.30 13.80 4.24
C HIS A 342 4.79 13.68 4.14
N GLY A 343 4.18 14.38 3.19
CA GLY A 343 2.74 14.47 3.17
C GLY A 343 2.13 14.91 1.86
N VAL A 344 0.80 14.91 1.89
CA VAL A 344 -0.07 15.49 0.88
C VAL A 344 -0.52 16.86 1.35
N TYR A 345 -0.29 17.86 0.52
CA TYR A 345 -0.61 19.26 0.78
C TYR A 345 -1.51 19.82 -0.33
N GLY A 346 -2.55 20.58 0.02
CA GLY A 346 -3.46 21.20 -0.92
C GLY A 346 -4.92 20.87 -0.67
N VAL A 347 -5.71 20.98 -1.72
CA VAL A 347 -7.17 20.75 -1.71
C VAL A 347 -7.55 19.86 -2.90
N GLU A 348 -8.80 19.43 -2.95
CA GLU A 348 -9.37 18.65 -4.08
C GLU A 348 -8.99 19.29 -5.42
N ASP A 349 -8.63 18.48 -6.38
CA ASP A 349 -8.10 18.83 -7.70
C ASP A 349 -6.69 19.45 -7.75
N ASP A 350 -6.07 19.81 -6.62
CA ASP A 350 -4.75 20.44 -6.59
C ASP A 350 -3.92 20.02 -5.37
N TYR A 351 -3.71 18.71 -5.22
CA TYR A 351 -2.79 18.18 -4.21
C TYR A 351 -1.35 18.13 -4.71
N LYS A 352 -0.41 18.27 -3.75
CA LYS A 352 1.04 18.05 -3.94
C LYS A 352 1.55 17.07 -2.91
N ILE A 353 2.46 16.19 -3.33
CA ILE A 353 3.20 15.32 -2.41
C ILE A 353 4.56 15.94 -2.18
N ARG A 354 4.84 16.35 -0.95
CA ARG A 354 6.05 17.06 -0.55
C ARG A 354 6.54 16.59 0.81
N GLY A 355 7.78 16.90 1.14
CA GLY A 355 8.31 16.65 2.47
C GLY A 355 9.68 17.24 2.68
N VAL A 356 10.06 17.37 3.96
CA VAL A 356 11.40 17.76 4.36
C VAL A 356 12.07 16.58 5.05
N TRP A 357 13.19 16.17 4.47
CA TRP A 357 13.95 14.97 4.81
C TRP A 357 15.35 15.32 5.32
N MET A 358 15.75 14.76 6.43
CA MET A 358 17.12 14.77 6.92
C MET A 358 17.76 13.41 6.67
N PHE A 359 18.91 13.41 6.02
CA PHE A 359 19.70 12.21 5.76
C PHE A 359 21.03 12.23 6.50
N ARG A 360 21.49 11.06 6.92
CA ARG A 360 22.87 10.86 7.33
C ARG A 360 23.80 11.02 6.14
N GLY A 361 24.84 11.85 6.28
CA GLY A 361 25.73 12.25 5.17
C GLY A 361 25.31 13.56 4.52
N LEU A 362 26.07 13.99 3.53
CA LEU A 362 25.92 15.30 2.89
C LEU A 362 25.19 15.26 1.53
N ASP A 363 24.80 14.08 1.10
CA ASP A 363 24.08 13.84 -0.15
C ASP A 363 22.89 12.90 0.10
N VAL A 364 22.01 12.81 -0.89
CA VAL A 364 20.92 11.85 -0.91
C VAL A 364 21.50 10.43 -0.93
N PRO A 365 21.10 9.54 0.00
CA PRO A 365 21.60 8.18 0.05
C PRO A 365 21.42 7.40 -1.24
N GLN A 366 22.34 6.47 -1.52
CA GLN A 366 22.28 5.65 -2.75
C GLN A 366 21.01 4.81 -2.80
N GLU A 367 20.56 4.30 -1.67
CA GLU A 367 19.31 3.53 -1.56
C GLU A 367 18.07 4.36 -1.94
N MET A 368 18.11 5.68 -1.73
CA MET A 368 17.08 6.59 -2.20
C MET A 368 17.19 6.79 -3.72
N LYS A 369 18.41 6.91 -4.25
CA LYS A 369 18.67 7.06 -5.70
C LYS A 369 18.31 5.78 -6.47
N ASP A 370 18.45 4.62 -5.85
CA ASP A 370 18.08 3.32 -6.43
C ASP A 370 16.55 3.06 -6.41
N ASN A 371 15.78 3.96 -5.78
CA ASN A 371 14.32 3.89 -5.78
C ASN A 371 13.80 4.22 -7.18
N ASP A 372 12.97 3.36 -7.75
CA ASP A 372 12.36 3.54 -9.07
C ASP A 372 11.42 4.76 -9.19
N LEU A 373 11.10 5.42 -8.09
CA LEU A 373 10.39 6.70 -8.06
C LEU A 373 11.33 7.91 -7.97
N TYR A 374 12.64 7.69 -7.86
CA TYR A 374 13.62 8.78 -7.70
C TYR A 374 13.55 9.81 -8.84
N GLU A 375 13.41 9.37 -10.08
CA GLU A 375 13.35 10.23 -11.27
C GLU A 375 12.11 11.14 -11.31
N TYR A 376 11.06 10.80 -10.54
CA TYR A 376 9.83 11.59 -10.43
C TYR A 376 9.84 12.56 -9.24
N ILE A 377 10.95 12.67 -8.53
CA ILE A 377 11.06 13.51 -7.35
C ILE A 377 12.15 14.56 -7.57
N THR A 378 11.80 15.81 -7.32
CA THR A 378 12.77 16.89 -7.26
C THR A 378 13.33 16.99 -5.84
N PHE A 379 14.65 17.03 -5.75
CA PHE A 379 15.40 17.20 -4.52
C PHE A 379 16.05 18.58 -4.47
N ARG A 380 15.73 19.38 -3.48
CA ARG A 380 16.36 20.67 -3.21
C ARG A 380 17.04 20.64 -1.84
N GLN A 381 18.37 20.74 -1.80
CA GLN A 381 19.08 20.85 -0.53
C GLN A 381 18.76 22.17 0.16
N LEU A 382 18.47 22.10 1.44
CA LEU A 382 18.18 23.26 2.28
C LEU A 382 19.46 23.74 2.96
N ASP A 383 19.69 25.05 2.89
CA ASP A 383 20.82 25.70 3.55
C ASP A 383 20.40 26.16 4.95
N THR A 384 20.84 25.42 5.95
CA THR A 384 20.51 25.72 7.35
C THR A 384 21.08 27.03 7.89
N ASN A 385 21.89 27.78 7.10
CA ASN A 385 22.31 29.13 7.45
C ASN A 385 21.33 30.21 6.94
N LYS A 386 20.39 29.84 6.07
CA LYS A 386 19.37 30.75 5.54
C LYS A 386 18.10 30.65 6.39
N GLU A 387 17.60 31.79 6.81
CA GLU A 387 16.41 31.87 7.66
C GLU A 387 15.17 31.30 6.95
N GLU A 388 15.03 31.54 5.63
CA GLU A 388 13.93 31.01 4.82
C GLU A 388 13.90 29.47 4.82
N ASP A 389 15.07 28.82 4.64
CA ASP A 389 15.17 27.37 4.64
C ASP A 389 14.95 26.79 6.07
N ARG A 390 15.42 27.48 7.11
CA ARG A 390 15.13 27.12 8.51
C ARG A 390 13.64 27.20 8.82
N GLN A 391 12.97 28.24 8.37
CA GLN A 391 11.53 28.39 8.55
C GLN A 391 10.77 27.31 7.80
N LEU A 392 11.23 26.94 6.61
CA LEU A 392 10.63 25.84 5.85
C LEU A 392 10.75 24.50 6.58
N ILE A 393 11.94 24.18 7.12
CA ILE A 393 12.16 22.98 7.94
C ILE A 393 11.22 22.98 9.14
N HIS A 394 11.16 24.11 9.84
CA HIS A 394 10.30 24.29 11.00
C HIS A 394 8.82 24.03 10.64
N ASP A 395 8.33 24.66 9.58
CA ASP A 395 6.94 24.54 9.16
C ASP A 395 6.56 23.10 8.80
N TYR A 396 7.40 22.40 8.03
CA TYR A 396 7.14 21.00 7.70
C TYR A 396 7.16 20.08 8.91
N TRP A 397 8.05 20.30 9.89
CA TRP A 397 8.22 19.38 11.01
C TRP A 397 7.29 19.62 12.18
N THR A 398 6.66 20.80 12.24
CA THR A 398 5.77 21.18 13.35
C THR A 398 4.29 21.26 12.97
N LYS A 399 3.97 21.57 11.70
CA LYS A 399 2.61 21.75 11.18
C LYS A 399 2.11 20.46 10.53
N LEU A 400 1.26 19.70 11.22
CA LEU A 400 0.84 18.37 10.81
C LEU A 400 -0.68 18.19 10.78
N ASN A 401 -1.45 19.16 11.32
CA ASN A 401 -2.89 19.06 11.44
C ASN A 401 -3.58 19.55 10.15
N GLU A 402 -4.80 19.10 9.89
CA GLU A 402 -5.58 19.48 8.72
C GLU A 402 -5.87 21.00 8.61
N GLU A 403 -5.76 21.73 9.72
CA GLU A 403 -5.91 23.20 9.77
C GLU A 403 -4.63 23.95 9.44
N ASP A 404 -3.49 23.28 9.51
CA ASP A 404 -2.19 23.88 9.28
C ASP A 404 -1.95 24.17 7.79
N VAL A 405 -1.13 25.19 7.53
CA VAL A 405 -0.74 25.61 6.18
C VAL A 405 0.77 25.63 6.07
N VAL A 406 1.30 24.94 5.07
CA VAL A 406 2.72 24.89 4.73
C VAL A 406 2.89 25.27 3.26
N GLU A 407 3.79 26.20 2.95
CA GLU A 407 3.99 26.75 1.59
C GLU A 407 2.66 27.18 0.91
N GLY A 408 1.74 27.80 1.66
CA GLY A 408 0.45 28.25 1.15
C GLY A 408 -0.58 27.15 0.89
N ARG A 409 -0.31 25.90 1.27
CA ARG A 409 -1.17 24.72 1.06
C ARG A 409 -1.57 24.08 2.38
N LYS A 410 -2.84 23.69 2.50
CA LYS A 410 -3.34 22.97 3.68
C LYS A 410 -2.70 21.60 3.80
N CYS A 411 -2.42 21.17 5.02
CA CYS A 411 -2.02 19.81 5.32
C CYS A 411 -3.23 18.87 5.17
N ALA A 412 -3.17 17.92 4.23
CA ALA A 412 -4.29 17.01 3.95
C ALA A 412 -4.05 15.58 4.48
N ASP A 413 -2.81 15.09 4.38
CA ASP A 413 -2.41 13.78 4.90
C ASP A 413 -0.88 13.77 5.11
N VAL A 414 -0.44 14.11 6.32
CA VAL A 414 0.97 14.30 6.67
C VAL A 414 1.38 13.32 7.75
N GLU A 415 2.57 12.76 7.62
CA GLU A 415 3.11 11.80 8.59
C GLU A 415 4.63 11.89 8.74
N TYR A 416 5.13 11.36 9.86
CA TYR A 416 6.56 11.20 10.08
C TYR A 416 7.08 9.94 9.38
N PHE A 417 8.24 10.06 8.74
CA PHE A 417 9.08 8.94 8.33
C PHE A 417 10.25 8.82 9.31
N ASN A 418 10.23 7.75 10.09
CA ASN A 418 11.18 7.54 11.19
C ASN A 418 11.60 6.07 11.33
#